data_581de7096052e28a530221d61e76e77c
#
_entry.id   581de7096052e28a530221d61e76e77c
#
_cell.length_a   1.000
_cell.length_b   1.000
_cell.length_c   1.000
_cell.angle_alpha   90.00
_cell.angle_beta   90.00
_cell.angle_gamma   90.00
#
_symmetry.space_group_name_H-M   'P 1'
#
loop_
_entity.id
_entity.type
_entity.pdbx_description
1 polymer ?
#
loop_
_entity_poly.entity_id
_entity_poly.type
_entity_poly.pdbx_seq_one_letter_code
_entity_poly.pdbx_strand_id
1 'polypeptide(L)'
;MSLKTSVEYFQTLVTSFHPVMVIDTVEEERVQGLISSACNDMQMAVFEWTVAQGLMRSPDSPDHRWQNEYAPPGAKRGQVLPKTAEPLDMLRHIQDINFKAIYWLKDFAPHLTDPVVARQFREVTAQFSHHRSTLVISGSGPALPPEIAHDAVYFDLKLPDPEELYTTVSEVVRALKGRVNVELTPEDIRALVKALQGMTLSQTRKVVSYAALQDGKLNAEPDASTTSTWASQTRTVAAPLPWPRPWLPAFSGSTKSKKAWA
;
A
#
# COMPACT_ATOMS: atom_id res chain seq x y z
N MET A 1 2.49 -10.73 -10.56
CA MET A 1 3.29 -9.52 -10.89
C MET A 1 4.35 -9.41 -9.81
N SER A 2 5.62 -9.34 -10.15
CA SER A 2 6.67 -9.18 -9.14
C SER A 2 6.63 -7.77 -8.54
N LEU A 3 7.24 -7.57 -7.37
CA LEU A 3 7.38 -6.25 -6.74
C LEU A 3 8.00 -5.25 -7.74
N LYS A 4 8.96 -5.69 -8.54
CA LYS A 4 9.61 -4.87 -9.57
C LYS A 4 8.61 -4.31 -10.60
N THR A 5 7.70 -5.13 -11.10
CA THR A 5 6.65 -4.67 -12.05
C THR A 5 5.67 -3.71 -11.37
N SER A 6 5.38 -3.90 -10.08
CA SER A 6 4.55 -2.98 -9.30
C SER A 6 5.24 -1.63 -9.10
N VAL A 7 6.56 -1.63 -8.85
CA VAL A 7 7.38 -0.40 -8.76
C VAL A 7 7.36 0.37 -10.08
N GLU A 8 7.62 -0.30 -11.21
CA GLU A 8 7.61 0.33 -12.54
C GLU A 8 6.23 0.92 -12.88
N TYR A 9 5.16 0.23 -12.53
CA TYR A 9 3.80 0.74 -12.74
C TYR A 9 3.50 1.95 -11.84
N PHE A 10 3.89 1.91 -10.55
CA PHE A 10 3.77 3.03 -9.64
C PHE A 10 4.52 4.26 -10.14
N GLN A 11 5.77 4.10 -10.58
CA GLN A 11 6.58 5.16 -11.18
C GLN A 11 5.92 5.76 -12.43
N THR A 12 5.30 4.92 -13.25
CA THR A 12 4.57 5.37 -14.45
C THR A 12 3.41 6.27 -14.05
N LEU A 13 2.62 5.90 -13.04
CA LEU A 13 1.51 6.72 -12.56
C LEU A 13 1.99 8.07 -12.01
N VAL A 14 3.04 8.08 -11.19
CA VAL A 14 3.62 9.33 -10.67
C VAL A 14 4.13 10.23 -11.80
N THR A 15 4.86 9.67 -12.76
CA THR A 15 5.41 10.43 -13.89
C THR A 15 4.35 10.91 -14.88
N SER A 16 3.20 10.25 -14.90
CA SER A 16 2.03 10.64 -15.70
C SER A 16 1.11 11.63 -14.97
N PHE A 17 1.58 12.24 -13.88
CA PHE A 17 0.90 13.29 -13.12
C PHE A 17 -0.45 12.84 -12.50
N HIS A 18 -0.54 11.60 -12.04
CA HIS A 18 -1.70 11.16 -11.27
C HIS A 18 -1.57 11.70 -9.83
N PRO A 19 -2.43 12.66 -9.44
CA PRO A 19 -2.28 13.36 -8.18
C PRO A 19 -2.69 12.54 -6.97
N VAL A 20 -3.56 11.54 -7.15
CA VAL A 20 -4.09 10.68 -6.08
C VAL A 20 -4.00 9.23 -6.46
N MET A 21 -3.38 8.43 -5.62
CA MET A 21 -3.40 6.97 -5.68
C MET A 21 -4.00 6.38 -4.41
N VAL A 22 -4.78 5.32 -4.57
CA VAL A 22 -5.43 4.60 -3.47
C VAL A 22 -4.93 3.16 -3.47
N ILE A 23 -4.43 2.71 -2.33
CA ILE A 23 -3.95 1.35 -2.14
C ILE A 23 -4.79 0.69 -1.04
N ASP A 24 -5.67 -0.23 -1.43
CA ASP A 24 -6.48 -1.00 -0.47
C ASP A 24 -5.63 -2.13 0.12
N THR A 25 -5.06 -1.87 1.27
CA THR A 25 -4.23 -2.86 1.98
C THR A 25 -4.01 -2.48 3.45
N VAL A 26 -3.81 -3.49 4.27
CA VAL A 26 -3.35 -3.37 5.66
C VAL A 26 -1.85 -3.65 5.81
N GLU A 27 -1.16 -3.96 4.71
CA GLU A 27 0.26 -4.30 4.70
C GLU A 27 1.14 -3.04 4.50
N GLU A 28 1.20 -2.19 5.52
CA GLU A 28 1.97 -0.94 5.45
C GLU A 28 3.45 -1.18 5.08
N GLU A 29 4.08 -2.25 5.57
CA GLU A 29 5.48 -2.57 5.23
C GLU A 29 5.69 -2.77 3.73
N ARG A 30 4.72 -3.38 3.03
CA ARG A 30 4.80 -3.57 1.58
C ARG A 30 4.58 -2.27 0.82
N VAL A 31 3.65 -1.43 1.29
CA VAL A 31 3.44 -0.09 0.72
C VAL A 31 4.70 0.75 0.91
N GLN A 32 5.31 0.71 2.08
CA GLN A 32 6.57 1.40 2.37
C GLN A 32 7.68 0.93 1.43
N GLY A 33 7.86 -0.40 1.28
CA GLY A 33 8.85 -0.96 0.36
C GLY A 33 8.62 -0.55 -1.10
N LEU A 34 7.36 -0.55 -1.57
CA LEU A 34 6.98 -0.08 -2.89
C LEU A 34 7.34 1.39 -3.10
N ILE A 35 6.90 2.27 -2.20
CA ILE A 35 7.13 3.72 -2.28
C ILE A 35 8.62 4.03 -2.19
N SER A 36 9.34 3.43 -1.24
CA SER A 36 10.78 3.66 -1.05
C SER A 36 11.59 3.24 -2.27
N SER A 37 11.29 2.06 -2.84
CA SER A 37 11.95 1.59 -4.06
C SER A 37 11.68 2.52 -5.25
N ALA A 38 10.41 2.90 -5.46
CA ALA A 38 10.04 3.79 -6.53
C ALA A 38 10.69 5.18 -6.39
N CYS A 39 10.72 5.73 -5.18
CA CYS A 39 11.24 7.06 -4.91
C CYS A 39 12.77 7.13 -5.01
N ASN A 40 13.49 6.05 -4.66
CA ASN A 40 14.93 5.98 -4.84
C ASN A 40 15.32 6.16 -6.31
N ASP A 41 14.60 5.49 -7.22
CA ASP A 41 14.86 5.61 -8.66
C ASP A 41 14.45 6.98 -9.22
N MET A 42 13.29 7.51 -8.77
CA MET A 42 12.77 8.80 -9.22
C MET A 42 13.42 10.01 -8.54
N GLN A 43 14.26 9.78 -7.54
CA GLN A 43 14.91 10.85 -6.77
C GLN A 43 13.89 11.81 -6.12
N MET A 44 12.80 11.25 -5.54
CA MET A 44 11.72 12.01 -4.91
C MET A 44 11.73 11.83 -3.39
N ALA A 45 11.42 12.90 -2.65
CA ALA A 45 11.20 12.81 -1.21
C ALA A 45 9.91 12.06 -0.90
N VAL A 46 9.88 11.38 0.25
CA VAL A 46 8.70 10.71 0.80
C VAL A 46 8.33 11.33 2.14
N PHE A 47 7.09 11.72 2.27
CA PHE A 47 6.47 12.11 3.53
C PHE A 47 5.41 11.10 3.92
N GLU A 48 5.32 10.81 5.21
CA GLU A 48 4.31 9.93 5.78
C GLU A 48 3.45 10.71 6.77
N TRP A 49 2.17 10.42 6.78
CA TRP A 49 1.24 11.01 7.71
C TRP A 49 0.37 9.94 8.36
N THR A 50 0.17 10.10 9.65
CA THR A 50 -0.86 9.41 10.43
C THR A 50 -1.54 10.42 11.35
N VAL A 51 -2.82 10.21 11.67
CA VAL A 51 -3.54 11.06 12.63
C VAL A 51 -2.89 11.08 14.02
N ALA A 52 -2.17 10.02 14.38
CA ALA A 52 -1.51 9.89 15.67
C ALA A 52 -0.19 10.65 15.78
N GLN A 53 0.54 10.80 14.68
CA GLN A 53 1.89 11.36 14.68
C GLN A 53 2.00 12.69 13.94
N GLY A 54 1.14 12.92 12.94
CA GLY A 54 1.26 14.03 12.01
C GLY A 54 2.17 13.71 10.83
N LEU A 55 2.52 14.74 10.07
CA LEU A 55 3.35 14.64 8.88
C LEU A 55 4.82 14.57 9.25
N MET A 56 5.55 13.60 8.73
CA MET A 56 6.99 13.49 8.89
C MET A 56 7.65 13.09 7.57
N ARG A 57 8.89 13.47 7.40
CA ARG A 57 9.69 12.91 6.31
C ARG A 57 10.04 11.47 6.65
N SER A 58 9.70 10.54 5.75
CA SER A 58 9.96 9.11 5.96
C SER A 58 11.44 8.86 6.30
N PRO A 59 11.74 7.98 7.27
CA PRO A 59 13.12 7.55 7.54
C PRO A 59 13.82 6.97 6.31
N ASP A 60 13.07 6.31 5.43
CA ASP A 60 13.55 5.68 4.20
C ASP A 60 13.53 6.64 2.99
N SER A 61 13.14 7.90 3.19
CA SER A 61 13.14 8.90 2.13
C SER A 61 14.55 9.11 1.56
N PRO A 62 14.74 9.14 0.24
CA PRO A 62 16.02 9.44 -0.38
C PRO A 62 16.60 10.75 0.10
N ASP A 63 17.94 10.80 0.25
CA ASP A 63 18.66 11.98 0.74
C ASP A 63 19.39 12.66 -0.42
N HIS A 64 18.69 13.55 -1.09
CA HIS A 64 19.23 14.26 -2.23
C HIS A 64 19.67 15.68 -1.83
N ARG A 65 20.82 16.13 -2.32
CA ARG A 65 21.42 17.43 -2.02
C ARG A 65 20.45 18.60 -2.21
N TRP A 66 19.74 18.61 -3.32
CA TRP A 66 18.82 19.71 -3.65
C TRP A 66 17.54 19.70 -2.81
N GLN A 67 17.12 18.53 -2.25
CA GLN A 67 15.97 18.42 -1.35
C GLN A 67 16.30 19.00 0.04
N ASN A 68 17.55 18.96 0.46
CA ASN A 68 17.98 19.53 1.72
C ASN A 68 18.01 21.06 1.71
N GLU A 69 18.24 21.68 0.54
CA GLU A 69 18.22 23.14 0.38
C GLU A 69 16.80 23.71 0.40
N TYR A 70 15.80 22.94 -0.08
CA TYR A 70 14.41 23.36 -0.17
C TYR A 70 13.50 22.72 0.89
N ALA A 71 14.02 21.82 1.73
CA ALA A 71 13.24 21.24 2.80
C ALA A 71 12.88 22.31 3.84
N PRO A 72 11.61 22.36 4.31
CA PRO A 72 11.25 23.27 5.37
C PRO A 72 12.15 23.06 6.60
N PRO A 73 12.44 24.12 7.37
CA PRO A 73 13.20 23.98 8.61
C PRO A 73 12.59 22.90 9.50
N GLY A 74 13.39 21.89 9.89
CA GLY A 74 12.93 20.76 10.70
C GLY A 74 12.47 19.53 9.94
N ALA A 75 12.39 19.52 8.61
CA ALA A 75 12.02 18.34 7.82
C ALA A 75 13.18 17.34 7.65
N LYS A 76 13.82 16.97 8.76
CA LYS A 76 14.80 15.87 8.78
C LYS A 76 14.06 14.53 8.73
N ARG A 77 14.74 13.49 8.21
CA ARG A 77 14.20 12.12 8.23
C ARG A 77 13.74 11.72 9.63
N GLY A 78 12.54 11.17 9.74
CA GLY A 78 11.94 10.73 11.00
C GLY A 78 11.52 11.87 11.95
N GLN A 79 11.68 13.13 11.56
CA GLN A 79 11.21 14.25 12.35
C GLN A 79 9.78 14.63 11.96
N VAL A 80 8.90 14.65 12.95
CA VAL A 80 7.50 15.10 12.78
C VAL A 80 7.45 16.60 12.64
N LEU A 81 6.69 17.08 11.66
CA LEU A 81 6.41 18.49 11.46
C LEU A 81 5.35 18.96 12.48
N PRO A 82 5.59 20.07 13.17
CA PRO A 82 4.67 20.54 14.20
C PRO A 82 3.31 20.94 13.60
N LYS A 83 2.23 20.73 14.36
CA LYS A 83 0.86 21.10 14.00
C LYS A 83 0.34 20.46 12.71
N THR A 84 0.75 19.23 12.42
CA THR A 84 0.30 18.50 11.23
C THR A 84 -0.46 17.20 11.55
N ALA A 85 -0.83 16.98 12.81
CA ALA A 85 -1.63 15.83 13.21
C ALA A 85 -3.07 15.94 12.69
N GLU A 86 -3.65 17.15 12.77
CA GLU A 86 -4.98 17.40 12.25
C GLU A 86 -4.99 17.35 10.70
N PRO A 87 -5.95 16.62 10.08
CA PRO A 87 -6.01 16.44 8.64
C PRO A 87 -6.02 17.75 7.84
N LEU A 88 -6.77 18.73 8.28
CA LEU A 88 -6.89 20.02 7.60
C LEU A 88 -5.58 20.81 7.64
N ASP A 89 -4.92 20.84 8.80
CA ASP A 89 -3.67 21.57 8.96
C ASP A 89 -2.51 20.87 8.21
N MET A 90 -2.53 19.55 8.17
CA MET A 90 -1.60 18.77 7.35
C MET A 90 -1.75 19.10 5.86
N LEU A 91 -2.98 19.12 5.33
CA LEU A 91 -3.24 19.44 3.93
C LEU A 91 -2.81 20.87 3.58
N ARG A 92 -3.06 21.85 4.45
CA ARG A 92 -2.56 23.21 4.28
C ARG A 92 -1.04 23.26 4.25
N HIS A 93 -0.40 22.53 5.17
CA HIS A 93 1.06 22.45 5.20
C HIS A 93 1.63 21.83 3.91
N ILE A 94 1.01 20.77 3.38
CA ILE A 94 1.40 20.18 2.10
C ILE A 94 1.23 21.17 0.94
N GLN A 95 0.16 21.95 0.95
CA GLN A 95 -0.10 22.95 -0.08
C GLN A 95 0.97 24.04 -0.11
N ASP A 96 1.50 24.42 1.05
CA ASP A 96 2.54 25.44 1.19
C ASP A 96 3.94 24.91 0.79
N ILE A 97 4.14 23.59 0.82
CA ILE A 97 5.40 22.95 0.41
C ILE A 97 5.48 22.92 -1.12
N ASN A 98 6.39 23.68 -1.69
CA ASN A 98 6.54 23.82 -3.13
C ASN A 98 7.69 22.95 -3.70
N PHE A 99 7.70 21.65 -3.39
CA PHE A 99 8.64 20.72 -4.02
C PHE A 99 8.01 19.35 -4.33
N LYS A 100 8.65 18.61 -5.23
CA LYS A 100 8.17 17.32 -5.71
C LYS A 100 8.39 16.24 -4.66
N ALA A 101 7.28 15.66 -4.17
CA ALA A 101 7.30 14.64 -3.14
C ALA A 101 6.14 13.67 -3.30
N ILE A 102 6.28 12.50 -2.70
CA ILE A 102 5.18 11.59 -2.46
C ILE A 102 4.74 11.75 -1.02
N TYR A 103 3.45 11.96 -0.82
CA TYR A 103 2.83 12.08 0.49
C TYR A 103 1.98 10.84 0.74
N TRP A 104 2.45 9.96 1.60
CA TRP A 104 1.76 8.74 1.99
C TRP A 104 0.88 9.01 3.21
N LEU A 105 -0.43 8.99 3.00
CA LEU A 105 -1.46 9.29 3.99
C LEU A 105 -2.10 7.97 4.45
N LYS A 106 -1.71 7.49 5.63
CA LYS A 106 -2.19 6.23 6.19
C LYS A 106 -3.56 6.44 6.82
N ASP A 107 -4.53 5.59 6.46
CA ASP A 107 -5.93 5.63 6.94
C ASP A 107 -6.62 6.99 6.79
N PHE A 108 -6.30 7.73 5.72
CA PHE A 108 -6.80 9.09 5.53
C PHE A 108 -8.26 9.15 5.03
N ALA A 109 -8.74 8.12 4.32
CA ALA A 109 -10.06 8.13 3.67
C ALA A 109 -11.22 8.49 4.61
N PRO A 110 -11.31 8.05 5.88
CA PRO A 110 -12.37 8.45 6.79
C PRO A 110 -12.46 9.96 7.06
N HIS A 111 -11.33 10.67 7.00
CA HIS A 111 -11.32 12.13 7.23
C HIS A 111 -11.92 12.93 6.07
N LEU A 112 -12.03 12.33 4.89
CA LEU A 112 -12.66 12.95 3.71
C LEU A 112 -14.20 13.04 3.81
N THR A 113 -14.80 12.53 4.87
CA THR A 113 -16.22 12.74 5.19
C THR A 113 -16.50 14.14 5.69
N ASP A 114 -15.50 14.84 6.23
CA ASP A 114 -15.61 16.26 6.58
C ASP A 114 -15.53 17.10 5.30
N PRO A 115 -16.55 17.94 5.01
CA PRO A 115 -16.59 18.72 3.78
C PRO A 115 -15.46 19.76 3.68
N VAL A 116 -14.94 20.25 4.80
CA VAL A 116 -13.81 21.21 4.80
C VAL A 116 -12.52 20.49 4.44
N VAL A 117 -12.28 19.31 5.03
CA VAL A 117 -11.13 18.46 4.70
C VAL A 117 -11.20 18.00 3.24
N ALA A 118 -12.37 17.53 2.78
CA ALA A 118 -12.57 17.11 1.40
C ALA A 118 -12.30 18.26 0.41
N ARG A 119 -12.76 19.47 0.72
CA ARG A 119 -12.50 20.65 -0.11
C ARG A 119 -11.02 20.98 -0.18
N GLN A 120 -10.35 21.05 0.96
CA GLN A 120 -8.91 21.30 1.04
C GLN A 120 -8.09 20.23 0.28
N PHE A 121 -8.49 18.97 0.42
CA PHE A 121 -7.88 17.87 -0.31
C PHE A 121 -7.94 18.06 -1.83
N ARG A 122 -9.10 18.47 -2.34
CA ARG A 122 -9.27 18.77 -3.77
C ARG A 122 -8.41 19.95 -4.24
N GLU A 123 -8.21 20.96 -3.40
CA GLU A 123 -7.32 22.08 -3.73
C GLU A 123 -5.86 21.64 -3.86
N VAL A 124 -5.40 20.81 -2.92
CA VAL A 124 -4.06 20.18 -3.00
C VAL A 124 -3.95 19.29 -4.25
N THR A 125 -4.96 18.48 -4.52
CA THR A 125 -5.00 17.60 -5.69
C THR A 125 -4.93 18.39 -7.00
N ALA A 126 -5.68 19.48 -7.11
CA ALA A 126 -5.65 20.35 -8.28
C ALA A 126 -4.25 20.98 -8.50
N GLN A 127 -3.58 21.37 -7.43
CA GLN A 127 -2.20 21.87 -7.50
C GLN A 127 -1.25 20.77 -7.97
N PHE A 128 -1.40 19.53 -7.46
CA PHE A 128 -0.53 18.40 -7.79
C PHE A 128 -0.69 17.91 -9.21
N SER A 129 -1.83 18.14 -9.85
CA SER A 129 -2.03 17.85 -11.28
C SER A 129 -1.06 18.63 -12.19
N HIS A 130 -0.49 19.73 -11.70
CA HIS A 130 0.49 20.55 -12.41
C HIS A 130 1.93 20.32 -11.91
N HIS A 131 2.11 19.56 -10.84
CA HIS A 131 3.40 19.22 -10.23
C HIS A 131 3.57 17.71 -10.17
N ARG A 132 4.81 17.22 -10.16
CA ARG A 132 5.09 15.79 -9.97
C ARG A 132 5.03 15.40 -8.50
N SER A 133 3.92 15.73 -7.83
CA SER A 133 3.64 15.28 -6.47
C SER A 133 2.42 14.39 -6.47
N THR A 134 2.38 13.42 -5.57
CA THR A 134 1.30 12.45 -5.50
C THR A 134 0.90 12.21 -4.05
N LEU A 135 -0.40 12.22 -3.78
CA LEU A 135 -0.98 11.75 -2.53
C LEU A 135 -1.27 10.25 -2.67
N VAL A 136 -0.70 9.45 -1.79
CA VAL A 136 -0.97 8.01 -1.72
C VAL A 136 -1.79 7.74 -0.47
N ILE A 137 -3.04 7.33 -0.63
CA ILE A 137 -3.91 6.93 0.48
C ILE A 137 -3.85 5.42 0.61
N SER A 138 -3.47 4.90 1.78
CA SER A 138 -3.56 3.48 2.09
C SER A 138 -4.47 3.23 3.28
N GLY A 139 -5.06 2.05 3.34
CA GLY A 139 -5.92 1.61 4.43
C GLY A 139 -6.78 0.43 4.02
N SER A 140 -7.62 -0.05 4.93
CA SER A 140 -8.57 -1.13 4.66
C SER A 140 -9.89 -0.59 4.13
N GLY A 141 -10.21 -0.95 2.87
CA GLY A 141 -11.45 -0.55 2.22
C GLY A 141 -11.63 0.97 2.11
N PRO A 142 -10.63 1.74 1.61
CA PRO A 142 -10.70 3.19 1.60
C PRO A 142 -11.81 3.68 0.67
N ALA A 143 -12.90 4.18 1.24
CA ALA A 143 -14.01 4.77 0.50
C ALA A 143 -13.75 6.27 0.31
N LEU A 144 -13.66 6.70 -0.95
CA LEU A 144 -13.50 8.10 -1.29
C LEU A 144 -14.86 8.73 -1.68
N PRO A 145 -15.08 10.01 -1.34
CA PRO A 145 -16.19 10.78 -1.91
C PRO A 145 -16.15 10.78 -3.44
N PRO A 146 -17.31 10.72 -4.15
CA PRO A 146 -17.37 10.62 -5.60
C PRO A 146 -16.54 11.68 -6.34
N GLU A 147 -16.53 12.89 -5.84
CA GLU A 147 -15.80 14.03 -6.39
C GLU A 147 -14.28 13.94 -6.27
N ILE A 148 -13.78 13.07 -5.38
CA ILE A 148 -12.34 12.77 -5.23
C ILE A 148 -12.00 11.47 -5.97
N ALA A 149 -12.90 10.50 -5.92
CA ALA A 149 -12.71 9.22 -6.58
C ALA A 149 -12.51 9.33 -8.09
N HIS A 150 -13.06 10.40 -8.71
CA HIS A 150 -12.90 10.67 -10.13
C HIS A 150 -11.43 10.91 -10.55
N ASP A 151 -10.66 11.56 -9.70
CA ASP A 151 -9.26 11.91 -9.96
C ASP A 151 -8.28 10.88 -9.35
N ALA A 152 -8.80 9.88 -8.67
CA ALA A 152 -8.01 8.86 -7.99
C ALA A 152 -7.78 7.62 -8.84
N VAL A 153 -6.57 7.09 -8.81
CA VAL A 153 -6.23 5.79 -9.40
C VAL A 153 -6.11 4.75 -8.29
N TYR A 154 -6.86 3.65 -8.40
CA TYR A 154 -6.75 2.52 -7.50
C TYR A 154 -5.58 1.64 -7.93
N PHE A 155 -4.57 1.61 -7.08
CA PHE A 155 -3.37 0.79 -7.28
C PHE A 155 -3.56 -0.56 -6.61
N ASP A 156 -3.62 -1.63 -7.40
CA ASP A 156 -3.77 -2.99 -6.91
C ASP A 156 -2.40 -3.56 -6.49
N LEU A 157 -2.11 -3.50 -5.20
CA LEU A 157 -0.94 -4.13 -4.62
C LEU A 157 -1.16 -5.64 -4.56
N LYS A 158 -0.66 -6.35 -5.56
CA LYS A 158 -0.77 -7.81 -5.67
C LYS A 158 -0.22 -8.51 -4.43
N LEU A 159 -0.78 -9.68 -4.13
CA LEU A 159 -0.25 -10.54 -3.07
C LEU A 159 1.25 -10.86 -3.30
N PRO A 160 1.98 -11.18 -2.22
CA PRO A 160 3.39 -11.51 -2.30
C PRO A 160 3.67 -12.62 -3.31
N ASP A 161 4.72 -12.45 -4.07
CA ASP A 161 5.20 -13.49 -4.97
C ASP A 161 6.01 -14.58 -4.21
N PRO A 162 6.32 -15.72 -4.85
CA PRO A 162 7.05 -16.79 -4.18
C PRO A 162 8.45 -16.38 -3.67
N GLU A 163 9.09 -15.36 -4.27
CA GLU A 163 10.40 -14.88 -3.83
C GLU A 163 10.29 -14.04 -2.57
N GLU A 164 9.29 -13.16 -2.50
CA GLU A 164 8.96 -12.39 -1.29
C GLU A 164 8.60 -13.33 -0.12
N LEU A 165 7.76 -14.34 -0.39
CA LEU A 165 7.40 -15.37 0.60
C LEU A 165 8.62 -16.16 1.08
N TYR A 166 9.50 -16.60 0.15
CA TYR A 166 10.72 -17.31 0.48
C TYR A 166 11.65 -16.50 1.39
N THR A 167 11.82 -15.23 1.06
CA THR A 167 12.62 -14.30 1.85
C THR A 167 12.05 -14.17 3.26
N THR A 168 10.73 -13.92 3.37
CA THR A 168 10.03 -13.79 4.65
C THR A 168 10.11 -15.06 5.50
N VAL A 169 9.89 -16.24 4.91
CA VAL A 169 10.02 -17.52 5.60
C VAL A 169 11.45 -17.71 6.10
N SER A 170 12.45 -17.42 5.25
CA SER A 170 13.86 -17.55 5.60
C SER A 170 14.29 -16.63 6.75
N GLU A 171 13.73 -15.41 6.79
CA GLU A 171 13.93 -14.45 7.89
C GLU A 171 13.35 -14.98 9.20
N VAL A 172 12.10 -15.46 9.17
CA VAL A 172 11.44 -16.04 10.36
C VAL A 172 12.22 -17.26 10.88
N VAL A 173 12.60 -18.17 9.99
CA VAL A 173 13.40 -19.35 10.33
C VAL A 173 14.73 -18.93 10.97
N ARG A 174 15.39 -17.91 10.43
CA ARG A 174 16.66 -17.40 10.98
C ARG A 174 16.46 -16.78 12.35
N ALA A 175 15.39 -16.01 12.55
CA ALA A 175 15.07 -15.37 13.84
C ALA A 175 14.74 -16.38 14.94
N LEU A 176 14.21 -17.56 14.55
CA LEU A 176 13.89 -18.64 15.48
C LEU A 176 15.06 -19.61 15.77
N LYS A 177 16.17 -19.51 15.03
CA LYS A 177 17.39 -20.29 15.32
C LYS A 177 17.85 -20.03 16.76
N GLY A 178 18.01 -21.12 17.52
CA GLY A 178 18.38 -21.09 18.92
C GLY A 178 17.21 -21.16 19.91
N ARG A 179 15.96 -20.99 19.44
CA ARG A 179 14.75 -21.22 20.26
C ARG A 179 14.03 -22.51 19.86
N VAL A 180 14.17 -22.89 18.60
CA VAL A 180 13.51 -24.07 18.00
C VAL A 180 14.54 -24.85 17.21
N ASN A 181 14.47 -26.19 17.25
CA ASN A 181 15.31 -27.00 16.39
C ASN A 181 14.75 -26.95 14.96
N VAL A 182 15.40 -26.20 14.09
CA VAL A 182 14.99 -26.00 12.69
C VAL A 182 15.84 -26.87 11.79
N GLU A 183 15.25 -27.95 11.30
CA GLU A 183 15.88 -28.89 10.36
C GLU A 183 15.22 -28.76 8.98
N LEU A 184 15.16 -27.55 8.43
CA LEU A 184 14.61 -27.29 7.10
C LEU A 184 15.71 -27.23 6.05
N THR A 185 15.55 -28.03 5.00
CA THR A 185 16.34 -27.91 3.79
C THR A 185 15.79 -26.77 2.90
N PRO A 186 16.58 -26.26 1.94
CA PRO A 186 16.05 -25.29 0.96
C PRO A 186 14.85 -25.80 0.16
N GLU A 187 14.72 -27.12 -0.01
CA GLU A 187 13.59 -27.75 -0.69
C GLU A 187 12.33 -27.70 0.16
N ASP A 188 12.47 -27.93 1.47
CA ASP A 188 11.39 -27.83 2.44
C ASP A 188 10.83 -26.39 2.51
N ILE A 189 11.71 -25.40 2.50
CA ILE A 189 11.29 -23.99 2.46
C ILE A 189 10.50 -23.70 1.17
N ARG A 190 10.90 -24.24 0.02
CA ARG A 190 10.15 -24.08 -1.23
C ARG A 190 8.77 -24.75 -1.18
N ALA A 191 8.69 -25.95 -0.60
CA ALA A 191 7.41 -26.63 -0.40
C ALA A 191 6.48 -25.81 0.51
N LEU A 192 7.03 -25.28 1.62
CA LEU A 192 6.30 -24.40 2.54
C LEU A 192 5.82 -23.12 1.84
N VAL A 193 6.67 -22.46 1.05
CA VAL A 193 6.31 -21.27 0.26
C VAL A 193 5.14 -21.56 -0.68
N LYS A 194 5.14 -22.73 -1.33
CA LYS A 194 4.04 -23.15 -2.19
C LYS A 194 2.71 -23.30 -1.42
N ALA A 195 2.77 -23.79 -0.19
CA ALA A 195 1.57 -23.91 0.67
C ALA A 195 1.07 -22.55 1.18
N LEU A 196 1.96 -21.57 1.31
CA LEU A 196 1.67 -20.22 1.81
C LEU A 196 1.24 -19.24 0.71
N GLN A 197 1.22 -19.66 -0.56
CA GLN A 197 0.76 -18.81 -1.67
C GLN A 197 -0.69 -18.33 -1.43
N GLY A 198 -0.90 -17.04 -1.68
CA GLY A 198 -2.20 -16.39 -1.42
C GLY A 198 -2.32 -15.76 -0.04
N MET A 199 -1.30 -15.87 0.80
CA MET A 199 -1.22 -15.17 2.09
C MET A 199 -0.45 -13.86 1.98
N THR A 200 -0.75 -12.93 2.90
CA THR A 200 0.04 -11.72 3.09
C THR A 200 1.36 -12.04 3.81
N LEU A 201 2.36 -11.14 3.74
CA LEU A 201 3.63 -11.36 4.46
C LEU A 201 3.41 -11.43 5.99
N SER A 202 2.50 -10.61 6.52
CA SER A 202 2.15 -10.62 7.94
C SER A 202 1.50 -11.96 8.35
N GLN A 203 0.58 -12.49 7.53
CA GLN A 203 -0.01 -13.80 7.76
C GLN A 203 1.04 -14.91 7.69
N THR A 204 1.90 -14.86 6.68
CA THR A 204 3.02 -15.80 6.51
C THR A 204 3.92 -15.83 7.73
N ARG A 205 4.37 -14.66 8.23
CA ARG A 205 5.19 -14.57 9.46
C ARG A 205 4.50 -15.21 10.65
N LYS A 206 3.21 -14.91 10.85
CA LYS A 206 2.43 -15.44 11.98
C LYS A 206 2.27 -16.97 11.91
N VAL A 207 1.91 -17.49 10.73
CA VAL A 207 1.70 -18.93 10.52
C VAL A 207 3.00 -19.70 10.73
N VAL A 208 4.08 -19.26 10.12
CA VAL A 208 5.40 -19.93 10.23
C VAL A 208 5.93 -19.86 11.65
N SER A 209 5.82 -18.70 12.33
CA SER A 209 6.25 -18.56 13.72
C SER A 209 5.44 -19.44 14.66
N TYR A 210 4.12 -19.50 14.45
CA TYR A 210 3.25 -20.34 15.28
C TYR A 210 3.56 -21.82 15.12
N ALA A 211 3.65 -22.31 13.87
CA ALA A 211 3.99 -23.70 13.60
C ALA A 211 5.34 -24.09 14.22
N ALA A 212 6.34 -23.24 14.06
CA ALA A 212 7.65 -23.45 14.64
C ALA A 212 7.65 -23.55 16.17
N LEU A 213 6.85 -22.72 16.84
CA LEU A 213 6.81 -22.67 18.32
C LEU A 213 5.92 -23.77 18.90
N GLN A 214 4.88 -24.19 18.18
CA GLN A 214 3.95 -25.24 18.65
C GLN A 214 4.62 -26.61 18.67
N ASP A 215 5.33 -26.96 17.61
CA ASP A 215 5.88 -28.30 17.45
C ASP A 215 7.31 -28.42 18.00
N GLY A 216 7.94 -27.29 18.41
CA GLY A 216 9.35 -27.25 18.81
C GLY A 216 10.31 -27.71 17.72
N LYS A 217 9.76 -28.06 16.55
CA LYS A 217 10.46 -28.49 15.33
C LYS A 217 9.69 -27.96 14.11
N LEU A 218 10.38 -27.38 13.18
CA LEU A 218 9.84 -27.12 11.85
C LEU A 218 10.26 -28.26 10.93
N ASN A 219 9.32 -29.14 10.60
CA ASN A 219 9.51 -30.25 9.66
C ASN A 219 8.77 -29.94 8.35
N ALA A 220 9.25 -30.52 7.26
CA ALA A 220 8.67 -30.34 5.92
C ALA A 220 7.33 -31.06 5.69
N GLU A 221 6.95 -31.98 6.55
CA GLU A 221 5.63 -32.60 6.49
C GLU A 221 4.61 -31.72 7.25
N PRO A 222 3.83 -30.87 6.54
CA PRO A 222 2.70 -30.24 7.18
C PRO A 222 1.70 -31.35 7.48
N ASP A 223 1.48 -31.63 8.76
CA ASP A 223 0.33 -32.44 9.17
C ASP A 223 -0.91 -31.84 8.49
N ALA A 224 -1.57 -32.64 7.64
CA ALA A 224 -2.71 -32.20 6.83
C ALA A 224 -3.86 -31.59 7.68
N SER A 225 -3.84 -31.86 8.98
CA SER A 225 -4.75 -31.29 9.98
C SER A 225 -4.45 -29.82 10.28
N THR A 226 -3.16 -29.43 10.32
CA THR A 226 -2.75 -28.05 10.69
C THR A 226 -3.02 -27.08 9.54
N THR A 227 -2.69 -27.46 8.30
CA THR A 227 -2.94 -26.63 7.09
C THR A 227 -4.44 -26.48 6.80
N SER A 228 -5.25 -27.52 7.03
CA SER A 228 -6.70 -27.46 6.80
C SER A 228 -7.42 -26.58 7.82
N THR A 229 -7.00 -26.60 9.08
CA THR A 229 -7.58 -25.76 10.15
C THR A 229 -7.28 -24.29 9.94
N TRP A 230 -6.07 -23.94 9.49
CA TRP A 230 -5.68 -22.56 9.21
C TRP A 230 -6.29 -22.04 7.92
N ALA A 231 -6.33 -22.83 6.86
CA ALA A 231 -7.00 -22.47 5.62
C ALA A 231 -8.51 -22.24 5.80
N SER A 232 -9.12 -22.92 6.76
CA SER A 232 -10.54 -22.70 7.10
C SER A 232 -10.75 -21.46 7.97
N GLN A 233 -9.87 -21.18 8.94
CA GLN A 233 -9.96 -20.00 9.81
C GLN A 233 -9.59 -18.72 9.09
N THR A 234 -8.60 -18.74 8.20
CA THR A 234 -8.23 -17.56 7.38
C THR A 234 -9.25 -17.26 6.29
N ARG A 235 -9.96 -18.25 5.75
CA ARG A 235 -11.07 -18.03 4.82
C ARG A 235 -12.25 -17.30 5.44
N THR A 236 -12.47 -17.44 6.74
CA THR A 236 -13.56 -16.75 7.44
C THR A 236 -13.25 -15.26 7.68
N VAL A 237 -11.96 -14.88 7.71
CA VAL A 237 -11.53 -13.49 7.89
C VAL A 237 -11.27 -12.78 6.55
N ALA A 238 -11.06 -13.54 5.47
CA ALA A 238 -10.68 -13.02 4.14
C ALA A 238 -11.77 -13.19 3.07
N ALA A 239 -13.06 -13.32 3.46
CA ALA A 239 -14.12 -13.17 2.49
C ALA A 239 -14.17 -11.68 2.10
N PRO A 240 -13.77 -11.29 0.87
CA PRO A 240 -14.00 -9.92 0.42
C PRO A 240 -15.50 -9.70 0.45
N LEU A 241 -15.93 -8.67 1.18
CA LEU A 241 -17.30 -8.18 1.07
C LEU A 241 -17.59 -7.97 -0.43
N PRO A 242 -18.75 -8.43 -0.93
CA PRO A 242 -19.08 -8.23 -2.32
C PRO A 242 -19.14 -6.73 -2.59
N TRP A 243 -18.18 -6.24 -3.37
CA TRP A 243 -18.15 -4.87 -3.83
C TRP A 243 -19.46 -4.53 -4.52
N PRO A 244 -20.10 -3.39 -4.24
CA PRO A 244 -21.10 -2.87 -5.14
C PRO A 244 -20.40 -2.60 -6.46
N ARG A 245 -20.76 -3.32 -7.51
CA ARG A 245 -20.23 -3.09 -8.86
C ARG A 245 -20.46 -1.63 -9.20
N PRO A 246 -19.44 -0.89 -9.67
CA PRO A 246 -19.67 0.46 -10.18
C PRO A 246 -20.72 0.36 -11.29
N TRP A 247 -21.68 1.25 -11.25
CA TRP A 247 -22.75 1.41 -12.21
C TRP A 247 -22.14 1.63 -13.60
N LEU A 248 -22.02 0.57 -14.37
CA LEU A 248 -21.87 0.65 -15.82
C LEU A 248 -23.28 0.82 -16.38
N PRO A 249 -23.60 1.93 -17.06
CA PRO A 249 -24.87 2.02 -17.78
C PRO A 249 -24.86 0.92 -18.85
N ALA A 250 -25.87 0.06 -18.81
CA ALA A 250 -26.12 -0.91 -19.83
C ALA A 250 -26.39 -0.19 -21.15
N PHE A 251 -25.42 -0.20 -22.06
CA PHE A 251 -25.67 0.09 -23.47
C PHE A 251 -26.54 -1.03 -24.02
N SER A 252 -27.86 -0.92 -23.89
CA SER A 252 -28.80 -1.68 -24.67
C SER A 252 -28.79 -1.10 -26.10
N GLY A 253 -28.09 -1.79 -26.99
CA GLY A 253 -28.18 -1.54 -28.42
C GLY A 253 -29.60 -1.75 -28.88
N SER A 254 -30.30 -0.68 -29.14
CA SER A 254 -31.55 -0.69 -29.91
C SER A 254 -31.23 -0.34 -31.37
N THR A 255 -31.09 -1.37 -32.17
CA THR A 255 -31.26 -1.27 -33.62
C THR A 255 -32.68 -0.86 -33.94
N LYS A 256 -32.90 0.35 -34.39
CA LYS A 256 -34.11 0.73 -35.16
C LYS A 256 -33.75 1.55 -36.39
N SER A 257 -33.80 0.85 -37.50
CA SER A 257 -34.56 1.15 -38.72
C SER A 257 -34.46 2.57 -39.27
N LYS A 258 -33.78 2.63 -40.42
CA LYS A 258 -33.95 3.67 -41.46
C LYS A 258 -35.43 3.83 -41.85
N LYS A 259 -35.97 5.05 -41.79
CA LYS A 259 -37.00 5.50 -42.75
C LYS A 259 -36.75 6.96 -43.11
N ALA A 260 -36.76 7.17 -44.39
CA ALA A 260 -36.61 8.40 -45.15
C ALA A 260 -37.67 9.47 -44.82
N TRP A 261 -37.26 10.72 -44.93
CA TRP A 261 -38.17 11.81 -45.27
C TRP A 261 -37.59 12.56 -46.48
N ALA A 262 -38.48 12.73 -47.43
CA ALA A 262 -38.33 13.51 -48.67
C ALA A 262 -38.22 15.01 -48.35
#